data_8bc9a474f4d5a4fb0a7e1d309ba39e67
#
_entry.id   8bc9a474f4d5a4fb0a7e1d309ba39e67
#
_cell.length_a   1.000
_cell.length_b   1.000
_cell.length_c   1.000
_cell.angle_alpha   90.00
_cell.angle_beta   90.00
_cell.angle_gamma   90.00
#
_symmetry.space_group_name_H-M   'P 1'
#
loop_
_entity.id
_entity.type
_entity.pdbx_description
1 polymer ?
#
loop_
_entity_poly.entity_id
_entity_poly.type
_entity_poly.pdbx_seq_one_letter_code
_entity_poly.pdbx_strand_id
1 'polypeptide(L)'
;IFHGCTLPRGWERMYPNYVGSEAVLASENLIFKQESNDKEAFSACLHPFIRNTVGSMEFGPVLLNKYHNRTNDGGTVRRTTESFQLATAVLFQNAVQMFGVAPNNLTDVPTFEIDFMKQVPTIWDETVFIDGYPGKYCVLARRHSDQWYIVGVNAQEKAIHLDVKIPMVAGKELTRISDDKRMISYTDQLYVPEDGRVSVTIQPNGGIVLIN
;
A
#
# COMPACT_ATOMS: atom_id res chain seq x y z
N ILE A 1 -1.64 8.71 18.28
CA ILE A 1 -1.77 7.29 17.89
C ILE A 1 -1.70 6.43 19.14
N PHE A 2 -2.53 5.42 19.21
CA PHE A 2 -2.47 4.40 20.25
C PHE A 2 -1.93 3.10 19.64
N HIS A 3 -0.84 2.62 20.23
CA HIS A 3 -0.12 1.42 19.80
C HIS A 3 -0.38 0.28 20.81
N GLY A 4 -0.39 -0.98 20.34
CA GLY A 4 -0.68 -2.14 21.19
C GLY A 4 -2.06 -2.12 21.84
N CYS A 5 -3.08 -1.63 21.15
CA CYS A 5 -4.39 -1.29 21.71
C CYS A 5 -5.55 -2.07 21.09
N THR A 6 -6.76 -1.81 21.57
CA THR A 6 -8.00 -2.35 21.01
C THR A 6 -8.47 -1.57 19.78
N LEU A 7 -9.44 -2.12 19.04
CA LEU A 7 -10.10 -1.47 17.91
C LEU A 7 -10.63 -0.09 18.29
N PRO A 8 -10.52 0.91 17.39
CA PRO A 8 -11.15 2.21 17.59
C PRO A 8 -12.68 2.03 17.65
N ARG A 9 -13.32 2.79 18.52
CA ARG A 9 -14.77 2.71 18.76
C ARG A 9 -15.41 4.08 18.53
N GLY A 10 -15.00 4.80 17.49
CA GLY A 10 -15.43 6.16 17.22
C GLY A 10 -14.74 7.20 18.09
N TRP A 11 -13.63 6.87 18.72
CA TRP A 11 -12.88 7.80 19.59
C TRP A 11 -12.34 9.02 18.82
N GLU A 12 -12.03 8.87 17.55
CA GLU A 12 -11.64 9.96 16.66
C GLU A 12 -12.73 11.03 16.49
N ARG A 13 -13.99 10.68 16.75
CA ARG A 13 -15.13 11.63 16.78
C ARG A 13 -15.32 12.31 18.12
N MET A 14 -14.77 11.74 19.18
CA MET A 14 -14.93 12.23 20.56
C MET A 14 -13.71 13.02 21.03
N TYR A 15 -12.53 12.65 20.58
CA TYR A 15 -11.25 13.18 21.04
C TYR A 15 -10.43 13.72 19.86
N PRO A 16 -10.31 15.05 19.73
CA PRO A 16 -9.63 15.66 18.57
C PRO A 16 -8.12 15.36 18.49
N ASN A 17 -7.53 14.92 19.60
CA ASN A 17 -6.13 14.48 19.67
C ASN A 17 -5.94 12.98 19.38
N TYR A 18 -7.01 12.24 19.13
CA TYR A 18 -6.96 10.83 18.72
C TYR A 18 -6.91 10.76 17.20
N VAL A 19 -5.79 10.32 16.64
CA VAL A 19 -5.55 10.26 15.20
C VAL A 19 -5.78 8.86 14.63
N GLY A 20 -5.48 7.85 15.41
CA GLY A 20 -5.63 6.46 14.99
C GLY A 20 -5.09 5.49 16.03
N SER A 21 -5.26 4.21 15.76
CA SER A 21 -4.73 3.13 16.59
C SER A 21 -4.23 1.97 15.74
N GLU A 22 -3.33 1.17 16.30
CA GLU A 22 -2.80 -0.03 15.65
C GLU A 22 -3.90 -1.10 15.54
N ALA A 23 -4.16 -1.87 16.58
CA ALA A 23 -5.15 -2.95 16.65
C ALA A 23 -5.17 -3.84 15.38
N VAL A 24 -3.99 -4.20 14.87
CA VAL A 24 -3.76 -4.94 13.64
C VAL A 24 -2.39 -5.62 13.72
N LEU A 25 -2.14 -6.62 12.88
CA LEU A 25 -0.78 -7.12 12.66
C LEU A 25 -0.03 -6.08 11.79
N ALA A 26 0.63 -5.13 12.46
CA ALA A 26 1.35 -4.05 11.82
C ALA A 26 2.74 -4.48 11.31
N SER A 27 3.41 -3.61 10.57
CA SER A 27 4.69 -3.92 9.92
C SER A 27 5.81 -4.30 10.91
N GLU A 28 5.79 -3.79 12.13
CA GLU A 28 6.79 -4.18 13.14
C GLU A 28 6.80 -5.70 13.41
N ASN A 29 5.65 -6.36 13.29
CA ASN A 29 5.54 -7.81 13.48
C ASN A 29 6.28 -8.59 12.39
N LEU A 30 6.48 -7.99 11.21
CA LEU A 30 7.25 -8.57 10.11
C LEU A 30 8.73 -8.70 10.47
N ILE A 31 9.25 -7.74 11.23
CA ILE A 31 10.63 -7.71 11.67
C ILE A 31 10.90 -8.83 12.69
N PHE A 32 9.93 -9.15 13.54
CA PHE A 32 10.11 -10.09 14.62
C PHE A 32 9.86 -11.56 14.24
N LYS A 33 8.95 -11.82 13.29
CA LYS A 33 8.49 -13.19 13.00
C LYS A 33 8.35 -13.44 11.50
N GLN A 34 9.00 -14.52 11.03
CA GLN A 34 8.86 -14.97 9.64
C GLN A 34 7.41 -15.31 9.28
N GLU A 35 6.68 -15.94 10.20
CA GLU A 35 5.25 -16.26 10.00
C GLU A 35 4.41 -15.02 9.68
N SER A 36 4.75 -13.85 10.25
CA SER A 36 4.07 -12.58 9.94
C SER A 36 4.34 -12.14 8.50
N ASN A 37 5.59 -12.28 8.03
CA ASN A 37 5.94 -12.02 6.63
C ASN A 37 5.20 -12.96 5.66
N ASP A 38 5.10 -14.24 6.00
CA ASP A 38 4.43 -15.24 5.17
C ASP A 38 2.92 -14.97 5.04
N LYS A 39 2.33 -14.23 5.98
CA LYS A 39 0.92 -13.83 6.00
C LYS A 39 0.67 -12.38 5.58
N GLU A 40 1.71 -11.58 5.37
CA GLU A 40 1.60 -10.14 5.12
C GLU A 40 0.65 -9.81 3.96
N ALA A 41 0.86 -10.44 2.81
CA ALA A 41 0.05 -10.15 1.62
C ALA A 41 -1.44 -10.45 1.85
N PHE A 42 -1.75 -11.59 2.48
CA PHE A 42 -3.12 -11.96 2.86
C PHE A 42 -3.73 -10.91 3.79
N SER A 43 -3.00 -10.56 4.85
CA SER A 43 -3.47 -9.59 5.85
C SER A 43 -3.68 -8.21 5.25
N ALA A 44 -2.75 -7.74 4.41
CA ALA A 44 -2.87 -6.46 3.71
C ALA A 44 -4.08 -6.41 2.77
N CYS A 45 -4.40 -7.52 2.08
CA CYS A 45 -5.60 -7.62 1.25
C CYS A 45 -6.90 -7.82 2.07
N LEU A 46 -6.80 -8.07 3.37
CA LEU A 46 -7.95 -8.23 4.26
C LEU A 46 -8.29 -6.92 5.00
N HIS A 47 -7.28 -6.18 5.44
CA HIS A 47 -7.44 -4.99 6.28
C HIS A 47 -8.36 -3.90 5.71
N PRO A 48 -8.35 -3.58 4.42
CA PRO A 48 -9.27 -2.59 3.84
C PRO A 48 -10.74 -2.94 4.02
N PHE A 49 -11.07 -4.24 4.09
CA PHE A 49 -12.45 -4.72 4.20
C PHE A 49 -12.93 -4.86 5.65
N ILE A 50 -12.01 -4.96 6.62
CA ILE A 50 -12.37 -5.21 8.02
C ILE A 50 -11.82 -4.11 8.96
N ARG A 51 -10.50 -3.95 9.06
CA ARG A 51 -9.88 -3.08 10.06
C ARG A 51 -10.04 -1.60 9.73
N ASN A 52 -9.80 -1.19 8.49
CA ASN A 52 -9.93 0.22 8.09
C ASN A 52 -11.39 0.69 8.00
N THR A 53 -12.37 -0.22 7.93
CA THR A 53 -13.78 0.15 7.94
C THR A 53 -14.25 0.71 9.28
N VAL A 54 -13.53 0.41 10.36
CA VAL A 54 -13.88 0.89 11.73
C VAL A 54 -13.05 2.09 12.17
N GLY A 55 -12.13 2.59 11.34
CA GLY A 55 -11.37 3.81 11.62
C GLY A 55 -9.92 3.75 11.16
N SER A 56 -9.19 4.84 11.40
CA SER A 56 -7.79 4.99 11.04
C SER A 56 -6.92 3.91 11.66
N MET A 57 -5.97 3.39 10.86
CA MET A 57 -5.14 2.24 11.19
C MET A 57 -3.67 2.59 11.12
N GLU A 58 -2.99 2.57 12.25
CA GLU A 58 -1.53 2.60 12.26
C GLU A 58 -1.01 1.25 11.75
N PHE A 59 -0.15 1.30 10.74
CA PHE A 59 0.44 0.10 10.15
C PHE A 59 1.97 0.18 10.07
N GLY A 60 2.54 1.36 9.86
CA GLY A 60 3.96 1.54 9.56
C GLY A 60 4.31 1.02 8.16
N PRO A 61 3.74 1.62 7.09
CA PRO A 61 3.90 1.12 5.73
C PRO A 61 5.33 1.25 5.22
N VAL A 62 5.58 0.55 4.12
CA VAL A 62 6.80 0.62 3.30
C VAL A 62 8.06 0.11 4.00
N LEU A 63 8.21 -1.22 4.02
CA LEU A 63 9.45 -1.90 4.37
C LEU A 63 10.17 -2.31 3.08
N LEU A 64 11.21 -1.58 2.66
CA LEU A 64 11.88 -1.83 1.37
C LEU A 64 12.97 -2.89 1.45
N ASN A 65 13.60 -3.10 2.61
CA ASN A 65 14.59 -4.15 2.76
C ASN A 65 13.99 -5.55 2.50
N LYS A 66 14.72 -6.38 1.76
CA LYS A 66 14.36 -7.78 1.54
C LYS A 66 14.50 -8.59 2.82
N TYR A 67 15.57 -8.31 3.57
CA TYR A 67 15.83 -8.87 4.87
C TYR A 67 15.62 -7.80 5.93
N HIS A 68 14.85 -8.09 6.96
CA HIS A 68 14.45 -7.10 7.95
C HIS A 68 15.52 -6.85 9.02
N ASN A 69 16.67 -6.37 8.56
CA ASN A 69 17.70 -5.79 9.41
C ASN A 69 18.29 -4.52 8.74
N ARG A 70 19.18 -3.83 9.45
CA ARG A 70 19.75 -2.57 8.96
C ARG A 70 20.70 -2.71 7.77
N THR A 71 21.25 -3.89 7.57
CA THR A 71 22.23 -4.20 6.52
C THR A 71 21.62 -4.97 5.34
N ASN A 72 20.33 -5.30 5.44
CA ASN A 72 19.58 -6.02 4.41
C ASN A 72 20.20 -7.39 4.04
N ASP A 73 20.78 -8.09 5.03
CA ASP A 73 21.51 -9.35 4.84
C ASP A 73 21.11 -10.46 5.83
N GLY A 74 20.15 -10.19 6.73
CA GLY A 74 19.70 -11.17 7.74
C GLY A 74 18.36 -10.79 8.37
N GLY A 75 17.91 -11.61 9.31
CA GLY A 75 16.61 -11.48 9.96
C GLY A 75 15.49 -12.19 9.20
N THR A 76 14.27 -11.75 9.38
CA THR A 76 13.11 -12.25 8.63
C THR A 76 13.11 -11.76 7.18
N VAL A 77 12.46 -12.49 6.30
CA VAL A 77 12.49 -12.25 4.85
C VAL A 77 11.14 -11.78 4.36
N ARG A 78 11.08 -10.57 3.77
CA ARG A 78 9.90 -10.04 3.12
C ARG A 78 9.47 -10.91 1.92
N ARG A 79 8.18 -11.22 1.81
CA ARG A 79 7.59 -11.98 0.71
C ARG A 79 6.98 -11.12 -0.38
N THR A 80 6.54 -9.93 -0.03
CA THR A 80 5.94 -8.96 -0.94
C THR A 80 7.00 -8.23 -1.77
N THR A 81 6.58 -7.57 -2.84
CA THR A 81 7.47 -6.74 -3.67
C THR A 81 7.60 -5.32 -3.13
N GLU A 82 8.53 -4.53 -3.67
CA GLU A 82 8.65 -3.10 -3.38
C GLU A 82 7.38 -2.35 -3.77
N SER A 83 6.81 -2.62 -4.96
CA SER A 83 5.56 -1.98 -5.39
C SER A 83 4.38 -2.33 -4.48
N PHE A 84 4.34 -3.54 -3.92
CA PHE A 84 3.35 -3.89 -2.88
C PHE A 84 3.53 -3.00 -1.66
N GLN A 85 4.76 -2.85 -1.18
CA GLN A 85 5.06 -2.03 -0.01
C GLN A 85 4.67 -0.56 -0.24
N LEU A 86 5.02 0.00 -1.40
CA LEU A 86 4.63 1.37 -1.74
C LEU A 86 3.10 1.53 -1.79
N ALA A 87 2.39 0.55 -2.36
CA ALA A 87 0.93 0.58 -2.40
C ALA A 87 0.29 0.64 -1.00
N THR A 88 0.91 0.05 0.03
CA THR A 88 0.38 0.07 1.41
C THR A 88 0.30 1.48 2.01
N ALA A 89 1.13 2.42 1.56
CA ALA A 89 1.09 3.81 1.99
C ALA A 89 -0.21 4.53 1.61
N VAL A 90 -0.86 4.08 0.53
CA VAL A 90 -2.16 4.59 0.09
C VAL A 90 -3.29 3.67 0.51
N LEU A 91 -3.05 2.35 0.50
CA LEU A 91 -4.04 1.33 0.82
C LEU A 91 -4.61 1.51 2.23
N PHE A 92 -3.74 1.82 3.20
CA PHE A 92 -4.13 1.99 4.60
C PHE A 92 -4.32 3.46 4.94
N GLN A 93 -5.38 3.74 5.68
CA GLN A 93 -5.70 5.10 6.09
C GLN A 93 -5.23 5.36 7.52
N ASN A 94 -4.30 6.30 7.64
CA ASN A 94 -3.93 6.94 8.90
C ASN A 94 -3.33 8.31 8.59
N ALA A 95 -3.75 9.34 9.30
CA ALA A 95 -3.24 10.69 9.11
C ALA A 95 -1.76 10.86 9.51
N VAL A 96 -1.23 9.93 10.29
CA VAL A 96 0.20 9.86 10.64
C VAL A 96 0.74 8.53 10.14
N GLN A 97 1.71 8.58 9.22
CA GLN A 97 2.41 7.41 8.71
C GLN A 97 3.88 7.46 9.09
N MET A 98 4.40 6.35 9.55
CA MET A 98 5.82 6.15 9.83
C MET A 98 6.33 5.07 8.87
N PHE A 99 7.08 5.48 7.84
CA PHE A 99 7.67 4.53 6.90
C PHE A 99 8.76 3.70 7.57
N GLY A 100 8.70 2.39 7.37
CA GLY A 100 9.66 1.42 7.91
C GLY A 100 10.96 1.35 7.11
N VAL A 101 11.52 2.50 6.71
CA VAL A 101 12.74 2.58 5.90
C VAL A 101 14.00 2.50 6.77
N ALA A 102 15.01 1.84 6.25
CA ALA A 102 16.35 1.78 6.83
C ALA A 102 17.29 2.77 6.11
N PRO A 103 18.38 3.22 6.75
CA PRO A 103 19.30 4.21 6.14
C PRO A 103 19.88 3.78 4.79
N ASN A 104 20.11 2.48 4.58
CA ASN A 104 20.59 1.95 3.30
C ASN A 104 19.60 2.14 2.15
N ASN A 105 18.30 2.27 2.42
CA ASN A 105 17.30 2.47 1.36
C ASN A 105 17.51 3.78 0.58
N LEU A 106 18.18 4.76 1.16
CA LEU A 106 18.49 6.01 0.45
C LEU A 106 19.47 5.80 -0.72
N THR A 107 20.20 4.69 -0.73
CA THR A 107 21.19 4.36 -1.77
C THR A 107 20.90 3.05 -2.49
N ASP A 108 20.20 2.11 -1.87
CA ASP A 108 20.04 0.74 -2.38
C ASP A 108 18.79 0.57 -3.25
N VAL A 109 17.81 1.45 -3.11
CA VAL A 109 16.56 1.35 -3.87
C VAL A 109 16.50 2.39 -4.99
N PRO A 110 15.69 2.16 -6.05
CA PRO A 110 15.45 3.16 -7.09
C PRO A 110 14.92 4.48 -6.52
N THR A 111 15.40 5.60 -7.07
CA THR A 111 15.02 6.94 -6.56
C THR A 111 13.54 7.22 -6.62
N PHE A 112 12.82 6.67 -7.60
CA PHE A 112 11.36 6.86 -7.73
C PHE A 112 10.58 6.31 -6.52
N GLU A 113 11.07 5.28 -5.83
CA GLU A 113 10.45 4.74 -4.63
C GLU A 113 10.56 5.73 -3.46
N ILE A 114 11.74 6.32 -3.29
CA ILE A 114 11.98 7.37 -2.29
C ILE A 114 11.17 8.63 -2.62
N ASP A 115 11.11 9.01 -3.89
CA ASP A 115 10.38 10.21 -4.32
C ASP A 115 8.88 10.04 -4.16
N PHE A 116 8.35 8.83 -4.40
CA PHE A 116 6.95 8.51 -4.07
C PHE A 116 6.66 8.71 -2.57
N MET A 117 7.51 8.16 -1.68
CA MET A 117 7.32 8.29 -0.23
C MET A 117 7.40 9.74 0.28
N LYS A 118 8.18 10.60 -0.38
CA LYS A 118 8.23 12.04 -0.05
C LYS A 118 6.96 12.78 -0.44
N GLN A 119 6.21 12.29 -1.41
CA GLN A 119 5.08 12.98 -2.04
C GLN A 119 3.72 12.42 -1.62
N VAL A 120 3.65 11.14 -1.23
CA VAL A 120 2.38 10.49 -0.91
C VAL A 120 1.70 11.19 0.28
N PRO A 121 0.42 11.62 0.13
CA PRO A 121 -0.33 12.24 1.22
C PRO A 121 -0.71 11.22 2.30
N THR A 122 -0.99 11.72 3.50
CA THR A 122 -1.52 10.92 4.60
C THR A 122 -3.00 11.20 4.91
N ILE A 123 -3.53 12.28 4.33
CA ILE A 123 -4.93 12.70 4.49
C ILE A 123 -5.61 12.66 3.12
N TRP A 124 -6.81 12.11 3.08
CA TRP A 124 -7.54 11.86 1.85
C TRP A 124 -8.91 12.52 1.88
N ASP A 125 -9.26 13.20 0.79
CA ASP A 125 -10.57 13.86 0.62
C ASP A 125 -11.64 12.88 0.19
N GLU A 126 -11.24 11.82 -0.52
CA GLU A 126 -12.15 10.83 -1.07
C GLU A 126 -11.49 9.45 -1.16
N THR A 127 -12.28 8.40 -0.97
CA THR A 127 -11.87 7.01 -1.19
C THR A 127 -12.92 6.30 -2.02
N VAL A 128 -12.49 5.66 -3.10
CA VAL A 128 -13.32 4.87 -4.00
C VAL A 128 -12.81 3.44 -4.03
N PHE A 129 -13.67 2.49 -3.68
CA PHE A 129 -13.39 1.08 -3.91
C PHE A 129 -13.58 0.75 -5.39
N ILE A 130 -12.61 0.12 -6.01
CA ILE A 130 -12.63 -0.20 -7.44
C ILE A 130 -12.92 -1.67 -7.66
N ASP A 131 -12.12 -2.56 -7.06
CA ASP A 131 -12.29 -4.00 -7.18
C ASP A 131 -11.57 -4.72 -6.02
N GLY A 132 -11.97 -5.95 -5.72
CA GLY A 132 -11.27 -6.72 -4.69
C GLY A 132 -12.06 -7.85 -4.08
N TYR A 133 -11.33 -8.74 -3.44
CA TYR A 133 -11.88 -9.82 -2.64
C TYR A 133 -11.04 -9.97 -1.36
N PRO A 134 -11.66 -9.98 -0.17
CA PRO A 134 -10.95 -10.05 1.11
C PRO A 134 -9.91 -11.18 1.15
N GLY A 135 -8.68 -10.83 1.51
CA GLY A 135 -7.55 -11.77 1.59
C GLY A 135 -6.96 -12.23 0.26
N LYS A 136 -7.53 -11.80 -0.90
CA LYS A 136 -6.99 -12.17 -2.22
C LYS A 136 -6.34 -10.99 -2.92
N TYR A 137 -7.06 -9.90 -3.08
CA TYR A 137 -6.57 -8.67 -3.69
C TYR A 137 -7.46 -7.49 -3.31
N CYS A 138 -6.95 -6.29 -3.45
CA CYS A 138 -7.72 -5.06 -3.24
C CYS A 138 -7.22 -3.98 -4.18
N VAL A 139 -8.13 -3.31 -4.86
CA VAL A 139 -7.85 -2.13 -5.69
C VAL A 139 -8.75 -1.00 -5.21
N LEU A 140 -8.16 0.12 -4.84
CA LEU A 140 -8.89 1.32 -4.44
C LEU A 140 -8.20 2.58 -4.97
N ALA A 141 -8.96 3.67 -5.02
CA ALA A 141 -8.45 4.99 -5.34
C ALA A 141 -8.67 5.94 -4.16
N ARG A 142 -7.72 6.83 -3.94
CA ARG A 142 -7.81 7.92 -2.97
C ARG A 142 -7.45 9.23 -3.61
N ARG A 143 -8.16 10.28 -3.24
CA ARG A 143 -7.90 11.64 -3.73
C ARG A 143 -7.37 12.53 -2.62
N HIS A 144 -6.35 13.30 -2.95
CA HIS A 144 -5.89 14.42 -2.17
C HIS A 144 -5.83 15.66 -3.06
N SER A 145 -6.63 16.68 -2.75
CA SER A 145 -6.83 17.85 -3.63
C SER A 145 -7.25 17.41 -5.05
N ASP A 146 -6.48 17.73 -6.07
CA ASP A 146 -6.76 17.38 -7.47
C ASP A 146 -6.05 16.09 -7.92
N GLN A 147 -5.29 15.46 -7.04
CA GLN A 147 -4.48 14.29 -7.38
C GLN A 147 -5.13 13.00 -6.90
N TRP A 148 -5.21 12.01 -7.77
CA TRP A 148 -5.66 10.67 -7.49
C TRP A 148 -4.50 9.70 -7.38
N TYR A 149 -4.58 8.84 -6.39
CA TYR A 149 -3.70 7.71 -6.16
C TYR A 149 -4.54 6.44 -6.25
N ILE A 150 -4.34 5.64 -7.29
CA ILE A 150 -5.01 4.36 -7.48
C ILE A 150 -3.99 3.29 -7.11
N VAL A 151 -4.33 2.41 -6.18
CA VAL A 151 -3.44 1.35 -5.73
C VAL A 151 -4.11 0.00 -5.80
N GLY A 152 -3.31 -1.01 -6.11
CA GLY A 152 -3.74 -2.40 -6.06
C GLY A 152 -2.66 -3.29 -5.43
N VAL A 153 -3.10 -4.29 -4.68
CA VAL A 153 -2.25 -5.34 -4.08
C VAL A 153 -2.84 -6.71 -4.34
N ASN A 154 -1.96 -7.70 -4.53
CA ASN A 154 -2.33 -9.08 -4.81
C ASN A 154 -1.66 -10.03 -3.81
N ALA A 155 -2.45 -10.82 -3.10
CA ALA A 155 -1.97 -11.84 -2.15
C ALA A 155 -1.97 -13.26 -2.73
N GLN A 156 -2.26 -13.40 -4.02
CA GLN A 156 -2.34 -14.71 -4.65
C GLN A 156 -0.96 -15.14 -5.16
N GLU A 157 -0.77 -16.44 -5.31
CA GLU A 157 0.47 -17.05 -5.84
C GLU A 157 0.66 -16.87 -7.35
N LYS A 158 -0.34 -16.28 -8.03
CA LYS A 158 -0.33 -16.00 -9.47
C LYS A 158 -0.58 -14.53 -9.73
N ALA A 159 -0.04 -14.03 -10.83
CA ALA A 159 -0.40 -12.71 -11.33
C ALA A 159 -1.89 -12.63 -11.62
N ILE A 160 -2.50 -11.50 -11.32
CA ILE A 160 -3.89 -11.21 -11.67
C ILE A 160 -3.92 -10.18 -12.80
N HIS A 161 -4.85 -10.36 -13.71
CA HIS A 161 -5.14 -9.42 -14.80
C HIS A 161 -6.52 -8.84 -14.54
N LEU A 162 -6.61 -7.53 -14.40
CA LEU A 162 -7.84 -6.83 -14.05
C LEU A 162 -8.16 -5.78 -15.11
N ASP A 163 -9.40 -5.75 -15.57
CA ASP A 163 -9.95 -4.66 -16.36
C ASP A 163 -10.71 -3.73 -15.41
N VAL A 164 -10.02 -2.68 -14.96
CA VAL A 164 -10.59 -1.75 -13.98
C VAL A 164 -11.21 -0.53 -14.66
N LYS A 165 -12.24 0.03 -14.01
CA LYS A 165 -12.87 1.27 -14.45
C LYS A 165 -12.52 2.39 -13.46
N ILE A 166 -11.74 3.37 -13.93
CA ILE A 166 -11.23 4.51 -13.17
C ILE A 166 -11.60 5.84 -13.85
N PRO A 167 -12.90 6.19 -13.92
CA PRO A 167 -13.39 7.34 -14.69
C PRO A 167 -12.87 8.69 -14.17
N MET A 168 -12.44 8.75 -12.90
CA MET A 168 -11.90 9.97 -12.28
C MET A 168 -10.58 10.45 -12.91
N VAL A 169 -9.92 9.58 -13.69
CA VAL A 169 -8.66 9.87 -14.40
C VAL A 169 -8.76 9.54 -15.90
N ALA A 170 -9.98 9.45 -16.44
CA ALA A 170 -10.18 9.22 -17.88
C ALA A 170 -9.50 10.31 -18.73
N GLY A 171 -8.92 9.91 -19.86
CA GLY A 171 -8.19 10.80 -20.76
C GLY A 171 -6.83 11.28 -20.23
N LYS A 172 -6.36 10.77 -19.09
CA LYS A 172 -5.09 11.20 -18.48
C LYS A 172 -3.98 10.16 -18.66
N GLU A 173 -2.76 10.66 -18.67
CA GLU A 173 -1.55 9.86 -18.51
C GLU A 173 -1.18 9.82 -17.03
N LEU A 174 -0.95 8.63 -16.50
CA LEU A 174 -0.62 8.39 -15.09
C LEU A 174 0.80 7.87 -14.96
N THR A 175 1.52 8.33 -13.95
CA THR A 175 2.73 7.64 -13.52
C THR A 175 2.36 6.32 -12.88
N ARG A 176 2.88 5.21 -13.43
CA ARG A 176 2.70 3.89 -12.89
C ARG A 176 3.97 3.41 -12.18
N ILE A 177 3.82 2.88 -10.97
CA ILE A 177 4.82 2.06 -10.28
C ILE A 177 4.25 0.66 -10.19
N SER A 178 4.98 -0.34 -10.64
CA SER A 178 4.54 -1.74 -10.65
C SER A 178 5.73 -2.70 -10.68
N ASP A 179 5.46 -4.00 -10.69
CA ASP A 179 6.48 -5.04 -10.72
C ASP A 179 6.55 -5.71 -12.10
N ASP A 180 7.75 -5.96 -12.59
CA ASP A 180 7.97 -6.79 -13.78
C ASP A 180 7.79 -8.29 -13.46
N LYS A 181 7.91 -9.16 -14.47
CA LYS A 181 7.80 -10.63 -14.31
C LYS A 181 8.90 -11.24 -13.42
N ARG A 182 9.96 -10.49 -13.13
CA ARG A 182 11.06 -10.89 -12.23
C ARG A 182 10.86 -10.35 -10.82
N MET A 183 9.69 -9.72 -10.53
CA MET A 183 9.35 -9.09 -9.25
C MET A 183 10.24 -7.89 -8.92
N ILE A 184 10.71 -7.18 -9.96
CA ILE A 184 11.49 -5.94 -9.80
C ILE A 184 10.57 -4.77 -10.06
N SER A 185 10.56 -3.82 -9.14
CA SER A 185 9.80 -2.58 -9.28
C SER A 185 10.31 -1.74 -10.45
N TYR A 186 9.40 -1.11 -11.16
CA TYR A 186 9.70 -0.16 -12.23
C TYR A 186 8.69 0.97 -12.24
N THR A 187 9.02 2.05 -12.94
CA THR A 187 8.10 3.15 -13.21
C THR A 187 8.03 3.44 -14.70
N ASP A 188 6.83 3.75 -15.20
CA ASP A 188 6.54 4.19 -16.56
C ASP A 188 5.27 5.03 -16.61
N GLN A 189 4.78 5.36 -17.79
CA GLN A 189 3.54 6.07 -18.01
C GLN A 189 2.45 5.13 -18.51
N LEU A 190 1.22 5.32 -18.03
CA LEU A 190 0.04 4.58 -18.40
C LEU A 190 -1.07 5.54 -18.80
N TYR A 191 -1.50 5.49 -20.06
CA TYR A 191 -2.65 6.28 -20.53
C TYR A 191 -3.97 5.57 -20.19
N VAL A 192 -4.91 6.32 -19.61
CA VAL A 192 -6.26 5.86 -19.35
C VAL A 192 -7.19 6.39 -20.45
N PRO A 193 -7.82 5.51 -21.25
CA PRO A 193 -8.76 5.93 -22.29
C PRO A 193 -9.94 6.77 -21.77
N GLU A 194 -10.61 7.48 -22.68
CA GLU A 194 -11.74 8.36 -22.35
C GLU A 194 -12.94 7.64 -21.68
N ASP A 195 -13.08 6.33 -21.91
CA ASP A 195 -14.10 5.51 -21.24
C ASP A 195 -13.71 5.12 -19.81
N GLY A 196 -12.48 5.49 -19.38
CA GLY A 196 -11.93 5.20 -18.06
C GLY A 196 -11.58 3.73 -17.82
N ARG A 197 -11.54 2.89 -18.86
CA ARG A 197 -11.19 1.46 -18.73
C ARG A 197 -9.73 1.23 -19.03
N VAL A 198 -9.08 0.49 -18.15
CA VAL A 198 -7.67 0.14 -18.32
C VAL A 198 -7.39 -1.27 -17.79
N SER A 199 -6.57 -2.02 -18.53
CA SER A 199 -6.11 -3.34 -18.08
C SER A 199 -4.81 -3.18 -17.30
N VAL A 200 -4.76 -3.76 -16.11
CA VAL A 200 -3.57 -3.78 -15.26
C VAL A 200 -3.22 -5.22 -14.87
N THR A 201 -1.94 -5.45 -14.66
CA THR A 201 -1.43 -6.73 -14.14
C THR A 201 -0.76 -6.48 -12.82
N ILE A 202 -1.12 -7.26 -11.80
CA ILE A 202 -0.45 -7.22 -10.49
C ILE A 202 0.18 -8.59 -10.24
N GLN A 203 1.49 -8.60 -10.05
CA GLN A 203 2.28 -9.82 -9.86
C GLN A 203 1.91 -10.55 -8.56
N PRO A 204 2.32 -11.82 -8.37
CA PRO A 204 2.11 -12.53 -7.10
C PRO A 204 2.78 -11.79 -5.93
N ASN A 205 2.05 -11.58 -4.84
CA ASN A 205 2.50 -10.76 -3.69
C ASN A 205 3.03 -9.37 -4.12
N GLY A 206 2.56 -8.89 -5.25
CA GLY A 206 2.95 -7.64 -5.89
C GLY A 206 1.94 -6.52 -5.70
N GLY A 207 2.34 -5.33 -6.15
CA GLY A 207 1.53 -4.13 -6.08
C GLY A 207 1.55 -3.30 -7.35
N ILE A 208 0.65 -2.33 -7.38
CA ILE A 208 0.61 -1.27 -8.39
C ILE A 208 0.21 0.04 -7.75
N VAL A 209 0.83 1.12 -8.18
CA VAL A 209 0.46 2.50 -7.84
C VAL A 209 0.33 3.29 -9.13
N LEU A 210 -0.80 3.99 -9.30
CA LEU A 210 -1.05 4.88 -10.44
C LEU A 210 -1.34 6.28 -9.88
N ILE A 211 -0.67 7.30 -10.42
CA ILE A 211 -0.77 8.69 -9.94
C ILE A 211 -0.97 9.62 -11.14
N ASN A 212 -1.96 10.53 -11.09
CA ASN A 212 -2.16 11.56 -12.12
C ASN A 212 -1.49 12.88 -11.78
#